data_c021c051eeb9ccebbedee45c762c93e2
#
_entry.id   c021c051eeb9ccebbedee45c762c93e2
#
_cell.length_a   1.000
_cell.length_b   1.000
_cell.length_c   1.000
_cell.angle_alpha   90.00
_cell.angle_beta   90.00
_cell.angle_gamma   90.00
#
_symmetry.space_group_name_H-M   'P 1'
#
loop_
_entity.id
_entity.type
_entity.pdbx_description
1 polymer ?
#
loop_
_entity_poly.entity_id
_entity_poly.type
_entity_poly.pdbx_seq_one_letter_code
_entity_poly.pdbx_strand_id
1 'polypeptide(L)'
;VKCDVTKRSDVKEVVAKTLEKFGTIDILVNNAGINIPRLLVDKNDPEGKYEFSDEVYDKIMDINVKGLFIFSQEVGRVLVAKGSGVIVNMSSESGLEGSEGQSIYAASKNAVNSLTRSWAKELGKQGVRVVGVAPGILEATGLRTLAYEEALAYTRGVTVEQIRAGYTSTKTTPLGRDGKLSEVADLVAYIASDRASYVHGVTYNVAGGKTRG
;
A
#
# COMPACT_ATOMS: atom_id res chain seq x y z
N VAL A 1 12.70 -9.03 -13.10
CA VAL A 1 13.52 -9.72 -12.09
C VAL A 1 12.57 -10.22 -11.01
N LYS A 2 12.64 -11.52 -10.62
CA LYS A 2 11.91 -12.04 -9.47
C LYS A 2 12.59 -11.49 -8.21
N CYS A 3 11.81 -11.02 -7.23
CA CYS A 3 12.32 -10.40 -6.03
C CYS A 3 11.37 -10.68 -4.85
N ASP A 4 11.93 -11.11 -3.74
CA ASP A 4 11.27 -11.08 -2.44
C ASP A 4 11.60 -9.73 -1.79
N VAL A 5 10.60 -8.86 -1.67
CA VAL A 5 10.78 -7.49 -1.16
C VAL A 5 11.30 -7.46 0.29
N THR A 6 11.12 -8.55 1.04
CA THR A 6 11.59 -8.68 2.42
C THR A 6 13.08 -9.00 2.53
N LYS A 7 13.70 -9.42 1.42
CA LYS A 7 15.12 -9.77 1.34
C LYS A 7 15.95 -8.66 0.72
N ARG A 8 16.78 -8.03 1.52
CA ARG A 8 17.66 -6.95 1.06
C ARG A 8 18.60 -7.35 -0.08
N SER A 9 19.06 -8.61 -0.09
CA SER A 9 19.89 -9.14 -1.18
C SER A 9 19.18 -9.07 -2.53
N ASP A 10 17.91 -9.51 -2.57
CA ASP A 10 17.11 -9.52 -3.80
C ASP A 10 16.85 -8.09 -4.28
N VAL A 11 16.55 -7.18 -3.35
CA VAL A 11 16.33 -5.76 -3.67
C VAL A 11 17.59 -5.13 -4.25
N LYS A 12 18.77 -5.37 -3.65
CA LYS A 12 20.05 -4.91 -4.19
C LYS A 12 20.32 -5.44 -5.59
N GLU A 13 19.99 -6.71 -5.84
CA GLU A 13 20.11 -7.31 -7.17
C GLU A 13 19.21 -6.61 -8.20
N VAL A 14 17.95 -6.33 -7.83
CA VAL A 14 17.02 -5.57 -8.70
C VAL A 14 17.57 -4.19 -9.03
N VAL A 15 18.05 -3.46 -8.02
CA VAL A 15 18.63 -2.12 -8.22
C VAL A 15 19.84 -2.20 -9.13
N ALA A 16 20.78 -3.13 -8.88
CA ALA A 16 21.98 -3.30 -9.69
C ALA A 16 21.66 -3.62 -11.16
N LYS A 17 20.75 -4.58 -11.41
CA LYS A 17 20.31 -4.95 -12.77
C LYS A 17 19.58 -3.80 -13.48
N THR A 18 18.83 -2.98 -12.74
CA THR A 18 18.15 -1.82 -13.31
C THR A 18 19.18 -0.77 -13.76
N LEU A 19 20.15 -0.48 -12.90
CA LEU A 19 21.23 0.46 -13.23
C LEU A 19 22.10 -0.04 -14.39
N GLU A 20 22.44 -1.33 -14.41
CA GLU A 20 23.16 -1.96 -15.52
C GLU A 20 22.42 -1.80 -16.85
N LYS A 21 21.11 -2.02 -16.85
CA LYS A 21 20.29 -2.00 -18.07
C LYS A 21 19.95 -0.60 -18.57
N PHE A 22 19.64 0.33 -17.66
CA PHE A 22 19.08 1.64 -17.98
C PHE A 22 19.98 2.82 -17.60
N GLY A 23 21.07 2.58 -16.85
CA GLY A 23 21.99 3.63 -16.41
C GLY A 23 21.48 4.48 -15.26
N THR A 24 20.18 4.48 -14.98
CA THR A 24 19.54 5.32 -13.95
C THR A 24 18.29 4.69 -13.38
N ILE A 25 17.86 5.21 -12.24
CA ILE A 25 16.51 5.05 -11.69
C ILE A 25 15.99 6.46 -11.41
N ASP A 26 14.76 6.76 -11.83
CA ASP A 26 14.14 8.07 -11.66
C ASP A 26 12.92 7.99 -10.74
N ILE A 27 12.21 6.87 -10.78
CA ILE A 27 10.94 6.66 -10.10
C ILE A 27 10.98 5.32 -9.37
N LEU A 28 10.55 5.33 -8.11
CA LEU A 28 10.23 4.13 -7.34
C LEU A 28 8.75 4.13 -7.01
N VAL A 29 8.03 3.07 -7.37
CA VAL A 29 6.66 2.83 -6.91
C VAL A 29 6.66 1.62 -5.97
N ASN A 30 6.50 1.88 -4.68
CA ASN A 30 6.36 0.85 -3.66
C ASN A 30 4.92 0.32 -3.66
N ASN A 31 4.64 -0.61 -4.57
CA ASN A 31 3.30 -1.18 -4.77
C ASN A 31 3.10 -2.56 -4.12
N ALA A 32 4.17 -3.31 -3.89
CA ALA A 32 4.09 -4.63 -3.27
C ALA A 32 3.41 -4.58 -1.90
N GLY A 33 2.44 -5.46 -1.68
CA GLY A 33 1.71 -5.50 -0.42
C GLY A 33 0.74 -6.67 -0.37
N ILE A 34 0.35 -7.04 0.84
CA ILE A 34 -0.64 -8.08 1.13
C ILE A 34 -1.65 -7.59 2.15
N ASN A 35 -2.81 -8.24 2.13
CA ASN A 35 -3.87 -8.06 3.13
C ASN A 35 -4.42 -9.43 3.52
N ILE A 36 -4.43 -9.73 4.80
CA ILE A 36 -4.93 -10.99 5.37
C ILE A 36 -5.92 -10.62 6.47
N PRO A 37 -7.24 -10.67 6.20
CA PRO A 37 -8.24 -10.32 7.20
C PRO A 37 -8.23 -11.32 8.37
N ARG A 38 -8.19 -10.78 9.59
CA ARG A 38 -8.24 -11.51 10.87
C ARG A 38 -8.84 -10.60 11.95
N LEU A 39 -9.37 -11.21 13.00
CA LEU A 39 -9.79 -10.54 14.24
C LEU A 39 -8.61 -10.39 15.19
N LEU A 40 -8.63 -9.37 16.04
CA LEU A 40 -7.69 -9.27 17.15
C LEU A 40 -7.95 -10.38 18.18
N VAL A 41 -9.23 -10.64 18.46
CA VAL A 41 -9.70 -11.74 19.30
C VAL A 41 -10.92 -12.36 18.64
N ASP A 42 -10.91 -13.66 18.42
CA ASP A 42 -12.06 -14.41 17.92
C ASP A 42 -12.76 -15.13 19.08
N LYS A 43 -13.88 -14.58 19.54
CA LYS A 43 -14.66 -15.17 20.65
C LYS A 43 -15.24 -16.55 20.35
N ASN A 44 -15.38 -16.92 19.09
CA ASN A 44 -16.00 -18.18 18.66
C ASN A 44 -14.96 -19.29 18.44
N ASP A 45 -13.73 -18.92 18.09
CA ASP A 45 -12.61 -19.84 17.80
C ASP A 45 -11.29 -19.17 18.23
N PRO A 46 -11.05 -19.03 19.57
CA PRO A 46 -9.82 -18.42 20.08
C PRO A 46 -8.57 -19.15 19.59
N GLU A 47 -7.57 -18.40 19.17
CA GLU A 47 -6.33 -18.89 18.55
C GLU A 47 -6.57 -19.66 17.25
N GLY A 48 -7.77 -19.55 16.67
CA GLY A 48 -8.17 -20.25 15.46
C GLY A 48 -7.77 -19.53 14.19
N LYS A 49 -8.25 -20.07 13.07
CA LYS A 49 -7.89 -19.63 11.70
C LYS A 49 -8.08 -18.13 11.46
N TYR A 50 -9.07 -17.50 12.08
CA TYR A 50 -9.44 -16.11 11.81
C TYR A 50 -9.04 -15.14 12.92
N GLU A 51 -8.26 -15.57 13.90
CA GLU A 51 -7.56 -14.70 14.84
C GLU A 51 -6.15 -14.39 14.34
N PHE A 52 -5.60 -13.23 14.68
CA PHE A 52 -4.23 -12.89 14.32
C PHE A 52 -3.24 -13.76 15.08
N SER A 53 -2.36 -14.45 14.36
CA SER A 53 -1.14 -15.04 14.92
C SER A 53 0.06 -14.14 14.67
N ASP A 54 1.15 -14.40 15.41
CA ASP A 54 2.42 -13.69 15.24
C ASP A 54 2.95 -13.83 13.79
N GLU A 55 2.78 -15.02 13.16
CA GLU A 55 3.22 -15.25 11.79
C GLU A 55 2.45 -14.40 10.78
N VAL A 56 1.15 -14.21 10.98
CA VAL A 56 0.33 -13.36 10.10
C VAL A 56 0.69 -11.89 10.32
N TYR A 57 0.90 -11.49 11.58
CA TYR A 57 1.38 -10.16 11.93
C TYR A 57 2.72 -9.86 11.23
N ASP A 58 3.73 -10.70 11.46
CA ASP A 58 5.07 -10.54 10.90
C ASP A 58 5.04 -10.51 9.38
N LYS A 59 4.28 -11.40 8.75
CA LYS A 59 4.16 -11.45 7.30
C LYS A 59 3.59 -10.16 6.70
N ILE A 60 2.55 -9.57 7.32
CA ILE A 60 1.98 -8.30 6.87
C ILE A 60 2.99 -7.17 7.06
N MET A 61 3.61 -7.07 8.22
CA MET A 61 4.56 -6.00 8.53
C MET A 61 5.85 -6.10 7.72
N ASP A 62 6.38 -7.30 7.54
CA ASP A 62 7.58 -7.54 6.74
C ASP A 62 7.37 -7.13 5.28
N ILE A 63 6.25 -7.51 4.66
CA ILE A 63 6.01 -7.19 3.25
C ILE A 63 5.61 -5.71 3.11
N ASN A 64 4.62 -5.25 3.87
CA ASN A 64 4.01 -3.93 3.64
C ASN A 64 4.88 -2.77 4.16
N VAL A 65 5.67 -2.98 5.20
CA VAL A 65 6.46 -1.92 5.85
C VAL A 65 7.96 -2.12 5.62
N LYS A 66 8.51 -3.27 6.01
CA LYS A 66 9.95 -3.52 5.89
C LYS A 66 10.39 -3.62 4.43
N GLY A 67 9.60 -4.30 3.57
CA GLY A 67 9.89 -4.38 2.13
C GLY A 67 9.92 -2.99 1.47
N LEU A 68 8.90 -2.17 1.76
CA LEU A 68 8.86 -0.77 1.32
C LEU A 68 10.07 0.03 1.82
N PHE A 69 10.45 -0.13 3.10
CA PHE A 69 11.64 0.52 3.67
C PHE A 69 12.91 0.10 2.93
N ILE A 70 13.10 -1.21 2.68
CA ILE A 70 14.31 -1.72 2.01
C ILE A 70 14.43 -1.13 0.60
N PHE A 71 13.37 -1.17 -0.21
CA PHE A 71 13.37 -0.59 -1.55
C PHE A 71 13.60 0.92 -1.53
N SER A 72 12.92 1.64 -0.64
CA SER A 72 13.09 3.09 -0.52
C SER A 72 14.51 3.47 -0.12
N GLN A 73 15.18 2.68 0.72
CA GLN A 73 16.56 2.93 1.11
C GLN A 73 17.55 2.64 -0.02
N GLU A 74 17.44 1.48 -0.69
CA GLU A 74 18.37 1.11 -1.76
C GLU A 74 18.23 2.00 -2.99
N VAL A 75 16.99 2.27 -3.44
CA VAL A 75 16.73 3.21 -4.56
C VAL A 75 16.98 4.65 -4.12
N GLY A 76 16.63 5.00 -2.89
CA GLY A 76 16.85 6.35 -2.34
C GLY A 76 18.31 6.79 -2.41
N ARG A 77 19.28 5.87 -2.19
CA ARG A 77 20.71 6.18 -2.38
C ARG A 77 21.02 6.61 -3.82
N VAL A 78 20.42 5.96 -4.80
CA VAL A 78 20.59 6.32 -6.23
C VAL A 78 19.99 7.69 -6.52
N LEU A 79 18.76 7.93 -6.06
CA LEU A 79 18.06 9.20 -6.27
C LEU A 79 18.76 10.37 -5.61
N VAL A 80 19.22 10.20 -4.37
CA VAL A 80 19.98 11.23 -3.61
C VAL A 80 21.32 11.53 -4.29
N ALA A 81 22.07 10.51 -4.73
CA ALA A 81 23.32 10.71 -5.44
C ALA A 81 23.11 11.48 -6.77
N LYS A 82 21.98 11.27 -7.43
CA LYS A 82 21.59 11.99 -8.63
C LYS A 82 21.05 13.41 -8.35
N GLY A 83 20.55 13.68 -7.15
CA GLY A 83 19.93 14.94 -6.77
C GLY A 83 18.51 15.13 -7.32
N SER A 84 17.85 14.07 -7.79
CA SER A 84 16.48 14.15 -8.33
C SER A 84 15.80 12.78 -8.32
N GLY A 85 14.46 12.78 -8.25
CA GLY A 85 13.65 11.59 -8.39
C GLY A 85 12.37 11.63 -7.56
N VAL A 86 11.58 10.55 -7.65
CA VAL A 86 10.34 10.45 -6.90
C VAL A 86 10.13 9.03 -6.35
N ILE A 87 9.67 8.96 -5.11
CA ILE A 87 9.21 7.74 -4.44
C ILE A 87 7.70 7.87 -4.25
N VAL A 88 6.94 6.94 -4.81
CA VAL A 88 5.49 6.82 -4.63
C VAL A 88 5.19 5.62 -3.76
N ASN A 89 4.55 5.85 -2.63
CA ASN A 89 4.23 4.80 -1.65
C ASN A 89 2.74 4.45 -1.72
N MET A 90 2.41 3.18 -2.01
CA MET A 90 1.03 2.71 -2.03
C MET A 90 0.56 2.40 -0.61
N SER A 91 -0.26 3.31 -0.07
CA SER A 91 -0.97 3.16 1.19
C SER A 91 -2.33 2.47 0.98
N SER A 92 -3.33 2.84 1.74
CA SER A 92 -4.74 2.44 1.64
C SER A 92 -5.60 3.41 2.42
N GLU A 93 -6.87 3.57 2.04
CA GLU A 93 -7.87 4.25 2.88
C GLU A 93 -7.95 3.65 4.30
N SER A 94 -7.78 2.31 4.41
CA SER A 94 -7.76 1.63 5.71
C SER A 94 -6.66 2.15 6.64
N GLY A 95 -5.55 2.65 6.09
CA GLY A 95 -4.49 3.29 6.86
C GLY A 95 -4.84 4.71 7.33
N LEU A 96 -5.93 5.30 6.85
CA LEU A 96 -6.41 6.62 7.27
C LEU A 96 -7.49 6.51 8.35
N GLU A 97 -8.41 5.52 8.24
CA GLU A 97 -9.57 5.41 9.14
C GLU A 97 -9.62 4.13 9.97
N GLY A 98 -8.74 3.15 9.71
CA GLY A 98 -8.86 1.80 10.26
C GLY A 98 -9.82 0.92 9.45
N SER A 99 -9.88 -0.37 9.77
CA SER A 99 -10.79 -1.30 9.10
C SER A 99 -11.03 -2.53 9.95
N GLU A 100 -12.31 -2.81 10.23
CA GLU A 100 -12.72 -4.01 10.97
C GLU A 100 -12.27 -5.29 10.26
N GLY A 101 -11.68 -6.20 11.02
CA GLY A 101 -11.11 -7.45 10.51
C GLY A 101 -9.77 -7.27 9.77
N GLN A 102 -9.16 -6.08 9.77
CA GLN A 102 -7.93 -5.78 9.02
C GLN A 102 -6.98 -4.87 9.83
N SER A 103 -6.98 -4.95 11.16
CA SER A 103 -6.27 -4.00 12.01
C SER A 103 -4.77 -3.92 11.72
N ILE A 104 -4.08 -5.05 11.53
CA ILE A 104 -2.64 -5.08 11.25
C ILE A 104 -2.35 -4.56 9.83
N TYR A 105 -3.22 -4.88 8.85
CA TYR A 105 -3.10 -4.27 7.52
C TYR A 105 -3.27 -2.74 7.60
N ALA A 106 -4.31 -2.25 8.28
CA ALA A 106 -4.55 -0.82 8.46
C ALA A 106 -3.37 -0.12 9.17
N ALA A 107 -2.83 -0.74 10.23
CA ALA A 107 -1.64 -0.25 10.92
C ALA A 107 -0.42 -0.18 9.99
N SER A 108 -0.18 -1.23 9.18
CA SER A 108 0.92 -1.25 8.20
C SER A 108 0.79 -0.11 7.19
N LYS A 109 -0.44 0.19 6.71
CA LYS A 109 -0.70 1.26 5.75
C LYS A 109 -0.63 2.66 6.37
N ASN A 110 -0.98 2.80 7.67
CA ASN A 110 -0.72 4.04 8.39
C ASN A 110 0.77 4.26 8.66
N ALA A 111 1.55 3.20 8.93
CA ALA A 111 3.01 3.30 8.98
C ALA A 111 3.58 3.85 7.67
N VAL A 112 3.07 3.39 6.50
CA VAL A 112 3.45 3.93 5.18
C VAL A 112 3.14 5.42 5.07
N ASN A 113 1.98 5.89 5.58
CA ASN A 113 1.64 7.31 5.59
C ASN A 113 2.62 8.13 6.45
N SER A 114 3.02 7.60 7.61
CA SER A 114 4.00 8.24 8.50
C SER A 114 5.39 8.29 7.86
N LEU A 115 5.86 7.18 7.27
CA LEU A 115 7.13 7.11 6.56
C LEU A 115 7.16 8.08 5.37
N THR A 116 6.06 8.19 4.61
CA THR A 116 5.94 9.14 3.50
C THR A 116 6.20 10.58 3.96
N ARG A 117 5.58 11.00 5.08
CA ARG A 117 5.77 12.35 5.64
C ARG A 117 7.19 12.57 6.17
N SER A 118 7.76 11.56 6.83
CA SER A 118 9.11 11.64 7.41
C SER A 118 10.17 11.72 6.32
N TRP A 119 10.11 10.79 5.35
CA TRP A 119 11.08 10.75 4.24
C TRP A 119 10.95 11.94 3.29
N ALA A 120 9.75 12.53 3.17
CA ALA A 120 9.61 13.79 2.46
C ALA A 120 10.47 14.89 3.09
N LYS A 121 10.48 15.02 4.42
CA LYS A 121 11.32 16.00 5.13
C LYS A 121 12.81 15.71 5.02
N GLU A 122 13.17 14.42 5.03
CA GLU A 122 14.58 13.99 4.93
C GLU A 122 15.14 14.15 3.51
N LEU A 123 14.39 13.68 2.51
CA LEU A 123 14.86 13.54 1.14
C LEU A 123 14.56 14.76 0.25
N GLY A 124 13.59 15.60 0.63
CA GLY A 124 13.27 16.82 -0.12
C GLY A 124 14.45 17.77 -0.29
N LYS A 125 15.27 17.89 0.74
CA LYS A 125 16.53 18.66 0.70
C LYS A 125 17.58 18.10 -0.26
N GLN A 126 17.39 16.84 -0.67
CA GLN A 126 18.25 16.13 -1.60
C GLN A 126 17.66 16.07 -3.02
N GLY A 127 16.60 16.85 -3.29
CA GLY A 127 15.93 16.88 -4.59
C GLY A 127 15.01 15.69 -4.88
N VAL A 128 14.70 14.84 -3.87
CA VAL A 128 13.85 13.65 -4.05
C VAL A 128 12.47 13.89 -3.45
N ARG A 129 11.42 13.74 -4.24
CA ARG A 129 10.04 13.83 -3.77
C ARG A 129 9.57 12.49 -3.21
N VAL A 130 8.75 12.51 -2.16
CA VAL A 130 8.10 11.33 -1.59
C VAL A 130 6.61 11.64 -1.44
N VAL A 131 5.76 10.80 -2.04
CA VAL A 131 4.31 11.00 -2.10
C VAL A 131 3.60 9.67 -1.85
N GLY A 132 2.48 9.69 -1.16
CA GLY A 132 1.63 8.54 -0.92
C GLY A 132 0.37 8.55 -1.78
N VAL A 133 -0.14 7.37 -2.07
CA VAL A 133 -1.47 7.16 -2.65
C VAL A 133 -2.21 6.14 -1.80
N ALA A 134 -3.45 6.47 -1.41
CA ALA A 134 -4.31 5.65 -0.57
C ALA A 134 -5.57 5.23 -1.34
N PRO A 135 -5.53 4.11 -2.09
CA PRO A 135 -6.71 3.61 -2.76
C PRO A 135 -7.77 3.11 -1.77
N GLY A 136 -9.03 3.26 -2.15
CA GLY A 136 -10.16 2.63 -1.51
C GLY A 136 -10.52 1.27 -2.12
N ILE A 137 -11.82 0.99 -2.21
CA ILE A 137 -12.34 -0.22 -2.84
C ILE A 137 -12.13 -0.11 -4.35
N LEU A 138 -11.37 -1.04 -4.91
CA LEU A 138 -11.09 -1.12 -6.35
C LEU A 138 -11.74 -2.37 -6.95
N GLU A 139 -11.82 -2.42 -8.27
CA GLU A 139 -12.14 -3.63 -9.03
C GLU A 139 -11.21 -4.80 -8.66
N ALA A 140 -11.58 -6.03 -9.03
CA ALA A 140 -10.87 -7.23 -8.59
C ALA A 140 -9.37 -7.19 -8.93
N THR A 141 -8.54 -7.44 -7.92
CA THR A 141 -7.07 -7.55 -8.01
C THR A 141 -6.63 -8.90 -7.45
N GLY A 142 -5.35 -9.21 -7.55
CA GLY A 142 -4.76 -10.37 -6.87
C GLY A 142 -4.88 -10.35 -5.35
N LEU A 143 -5.23 -9.23 -4.74
CA LEU A 143 -5.52 -9.14 -3.30
C LEU A 143 -6.96 -9.53 -2.97
N ARG A 144 -7.92 -9.35 -3.89
CA ARG A 144 -9.34 -9.68 -3.69
C ARG A 144 -9.65 -11.08 -4.20
N THR A 145 -9.11 -12.09 -3.52
CA THR A 145 -9.37 -13.51 -3.77
C THR A 145 -10.60 -13.98 -3.00
N LEU A 146 -11.17 -15.15 -3.37
CA LEU A 146 -12.25 -15.75 -2.60
C LEU A 146 -11.85 -15.98 -1.13
N ALA A 147 -10.66 -16.49 -0.88
CA ALA A 147 -10.15 -16.69 0.49
C ALA A 147 -10.06 -15.38 1.30
N TYR A 148 -9.72 -14.26 0.65
CA TYR A 148 -9.77 -12.94 1.27
C TYR A 148 -11.21 -12.52 1.59
N GLU A 149 -12.15 -12.71 0.65
CA GLU A 149 -13.56 -12.33 0.85
C GLU A 149 -14.22 -13.20 1.93
N GLU A 150 -13.93 -14.50 1.98
CA GLU A 150 -14.39 -15.42 3.05
C GLU A 150 -13.86 -14.97 4.42
N ALA A 151 -12.57 -14.67 4.53
CA ALA A 151 -11.99 -14.18 5.77
C ALA A 151 -12.61 -12.84 6.20
N LEU A 152 -12.81 -11.90 5.25
CA LEU A 152 -13.42 -10.62 5.53
C LEU A 152 -14.89 -10.77 5.96
N ALA A 153 -15.64 -11.66 5.31
CA ALA A 153 -17.02 -11.98 5.64
C ALA A 153 -17.12 -12.55 7.06
N TYR A 154 -16.27 -13.52 7.39
CA TYR A 154 -16.20 -14.08 8.73
C TYR A 154 -15.93 -13.02 9.80
N THR A 155 -14.89 -12.19 9.61
CA THR A 155 -14.50 -11.15 10.58
C THR A 155 -15.57 -10.09 10.80
N ARG A 156 -16.50 -9.91 9.86
CA ARG A 156 -17.60 -8.93 9.93
C ARG A 156 -18.96 -9.55 10.24
N GLY A 157 -19.03 -10.87 10.41
CA GLY A 157 -20.29 -11.57 10.67
C GLY A 157 -21.32 -11.44 9.54
N VAL A 158 -20.87 -11.40 8.28
CA VAL A 158 -21.70 -11.25 7.08
C VAL A 158 -21.35 -12.33 6.05
N THR A 159 -22.13 -12.42 4.96
CA THR A 159 -21.85 -13.37 3.86
C THR A 159 -20.90 -12.74 2.83
N VAL A 160 -20.28 -13.58 1.99
CA VAL A 160 -19.44 -13.12 0.87
C VAL A 160 -20.26 -12.28 -0.12
N GLU A 161 -21.53 -12.64 -0.35
CA GLU A 161 -22.45 -11.89 -1.21
C GLU A 161 -22.71 -10.49 -0.65
N GLN A 162 -22.85 -10.35 0.67
CA GLN A 162 -23.02 -9.05 1.33
C GLN A 162 -21.76 -8.20 1.23
N ILE A 163 -20.54 -8.82 1.36
CA ILE A 163 -19.27 -8.12 1.11
C ILE A 163 -19.24 -7.59 -0.33
N ARG A 164 -19.56 -8.45 -1.31
CA ARG A 164 -19.56 -8.07 -2.74
C ARG A 164 -20.58 -6.98 -3.06
N ALA A 165 -21.78 -7.07 -2.50
CA ALA A 165 -22.80 -6.03 -2.65
C ALA A 165 -22.35 -4.67 -2.05
N GLY A 166 -21.51 -4.70 -1.00
CA GLY A 166 -20.92 -3.51 -0.41
C GLY A 166 -19.98 -2.75 -1.34
N TYR A 167 -19.33 -3.42 -2.27
CA TYR A 167 -18.33 -2.79 -3.16
C TYR A 167 -18.95 -1.73 -4.09
N THR A 168 -20.21 -1.89 -4.46
CA THR A 168 -20.93 -0.98 -5.35
C THR A 168 -22.04 -0.19 -4.64
N SER A 169 -22.07 -0.22 -3.33
CA SER A 169 -23.10 0.45 -2.53
C SER A 169 -22.71 1.91 -2.23
N THR A 170 -23.65 2.85 -2.49
CA THR A 170 -23.50 4.26 -2.07
C THR A 170 -23.40 4.44 -0.56
N LYS A 171 -23.84 3.46 0.23
CA LYS A 171 -23.65 3.44 1.69
C LYS A 171 -22.19 3.21 2.08
N THR A 172 -21.43 2.49 1.25
CA THR A 172 -20.01 2.20 1.48
C THR A 172 -19.12 3.20 0.73
N THR A 173 -19.39 3.42 -0.55
CA THR A 173 -18.65 4.34 -1.41
C THR A 173 -19.61 5.34 -2.02
N PRO A 174 -19.56 6.64 -1.68
CA PRO A 174 -20.51 7.64 -2.19
C PRO A 174 -20.69 7.68 -3.70
N LEU A 175 -19.62 7.38 -4.48
CA LEU A 175 -19.73 7.26 -5.94
C LEU A 175 -20.52 6.03 -6.42
N GLY A 176 -20.94 5.12 -5.53
CA GLY A 176 -21.78 3.96 -5.83
C GLY A 176 -21.11 2.89 -6.71
N ARG A 177 -19.81 2.87 -6.76
CA ARG A 177 -19.01 1.90 -7.51
C ARG A 177 -17.65 1.68 -6.90
N ASP A 178 -17.02 0.56 -7.24
CA ASP A 178 -15.58 0.40 -7.03
C ASP A 178 -14.78 1.26 -8.02
N GLY A 179 -13.56 1.62 -7.64
CA GLY A 179 -12.62 2.36 -8.49
C GLY A 179 -11.97 1.41 -9.51
N LYS A 180 -11.63 1.95 -10.68
CA LYS A 180 -10.82 1.23 -11.67
C LYS A 180 -9.35 1.29 -11.31
N LEU A 181 -8.59 0.26 -11.66
CA LEU A 181 -7.13 0.26 -11.46
C LEU A 181 -6.46 1.40 -12.21
N SER A 182 -6.99 1.74 -13.41
CA SER A 182 -6.49 2.87 -14.21
C SER A 182 -6.65 4.21 -13.49
N GLU A 183 -7.73 4.43 -12.70
CA GLU A 183 -7.93 5.70 -11.98
C GLU A 183 -6.84 5.93 -10.92
N VAL A 184 -6.35 4.86 -10.31
CA VAL A 184 -5.19 4.93 -9.40
C VAL A 184 -3.88 5.09 -10.17
N ALA A 185 -3.72 4.34 -11.26
CA ALA A 185 -2.52 4.39 -12.10
C ALA A 185 -2.31 5.78 -12.73
N ASP A 186 -3.40 6.44 -13.18
CA ASP A 186 -3.35 7.80 -13.74
C ASP A 186 -2.86 8.81 -12.71
N LEU A 187 -3.30 8.71 -11.45
CA LEU A 187 -2.79 9.55 -10.37
C LEU A 187 -1.31 9.26 -10.09
N VAL A 188 -0.90 7.98 -10.05
CA VAL A 188 0.51 7.61 -9.86
C VAL A 188 1.37 8.17 -10.99
N ALA A 189 0.91 8.06 -12.25
CA ALA A 189 1.62 8.61 -13.41
C ALA A 189 1.75 10.15 -13.33
N TYR A 190 0.68 10.86 -12.91
CA TYR A 190 0.73 12.29 -12.66
C TYR A 190 1.75 12.64 -11.56
N ILE A 191 1.69 11.96 -10.41
CA ILE A 191 2.59 12.19 -9.28
C ILE A 191 4.05 11.93 -9.66
N ALA A 192 4.30 10.91 -10.48
CA ALA A 192 5.64 10.55 -10.95
C ALA A 192 6.22 11.57 -11.94
N SER A 193 5.39 12.40 -12.57
CA SER A 193 5.81 13.37 -13.60
C SER A 193 6.28 14.71 -12.99
N ASP A 194 6.96 15.52 -13.82
CA ASP A 194 7.37 16.89 -13.46
C ASP A 194 6.19 17.84 -13.25
N ARG A 195 5.00 17.51 -13.78
CA ARG A 195 3.76 18.27 -13.54
C ARG A 195 3.37 18.31 -12.07
N ALA A 196 3.84 17.36 -11.27
CA ALA A 196 3.62 17.27 -9.82
C ALA A 196 4.85 17.74 -9.02
N SER A 197 5.71 18.60 -9.59
CA SER A 197 6.99 19.00 -8.99
C SER A 197 6.89 19.63 -7.60
N TYR A 198 5.75 20.22 -7.23
CA TYR A 198 5.50 20.80 -5.91
C TYR A 198 4.66 19.90 -4.99
N VAL A 199 4.31 18.69 -5.46
CA VAL A 199 3.54 17.69 -4.68
C VAL A 199 4.52 16.82 -3.89
N HIS A 200 4.49 16.95 -2.55
CA HIS A 200 5.47 16.34 -1.67
C HIS A 200 4.94 16.14 -0.25
N GLY A 201 5.24 15.00 0.38
CA GLY A 201 4.92 14.74 1.79
C GLY A 201 3.45 14.50 2.11
N VAL A 202 2.60 14.33 1.11
CA VAL A 202 1.16 14.09 1.24
C VAL A 202 0.80 12.68 0.80
N THR A 203 -0.32 12.16 1.31
CA THR A 203 -0.95 10.93 0.81
C THR A 203 -2.30 11.28 0.22
N TYR A 204 -2.46 11.03 -1.09
CA TYR A 204 -3.71 11.27 -1.81
C TYR A 204 -4.68 10.11 -1.62
N ASN A 205 -5.87 10.42 -1.15
CA ASN A 205 -6.96 9.46 -1.03
C ASN A 205 -7.69 9.30 -2.38
N VAL A 206 -7.80 8.06 -2.87
CA VAL A 206 -8.52 7.69 -4.11
C VAL A 206 -9.56 6.64 -3.76
N ALA A 207 -10.62 7.05 -3.06
CA ALA A 207 -11.57 6.14 -2.42
C ALA A 207 -13.04 6.42 -2.74
N GLY A 208 -13.34 7.20 -3.78
CA GLY A 208 -14.72 7.47 -4.19
C GLY A 208 -15.57 8.17 -3.13
N GLY A 209 -14.93 8.89 -2.20
CA GLY A 209 -15.59 9.60 -1.09
C GLY A 209 -15.82 8.74 0.15
N LYS A 210 -15.40 7.46 0.19
CA LYS A 210 -15.59 6.56 1.33
C LYS A 210 -14.85 7.07 2.57
N THR A 211 -13.64 7.54 2.40
CA THR A 211 -12.79 8.04 3.49
C THR A 211 -12.52 9.52 3.30
N ARG A 212 -12.51 10.26 4.38
CA ARG A 212 -12.31 11.72 4.34
C ARG A 212 -10.84 12.16 4.30
N GLY A 213 -9.90 11.24 4.46
CA GLY A 213 -8.46 11.54 4.41
C GLY A 213 -7.89 12.06 5.69
#